data_814e87e9964e19892ea59b74b397f285
#
_entry.id   814e87e9964e19892ea59b74b397f285
#
_cell.length_a   1.000
_cell.length_b   1.000
_cell.length_c   1.000
_cell.angle_alpha   90.00
_cell.angle_beta   90.00
_cell.angle_gamma   90.00
#
_symmetry.space_group_name_H-M   'P 1'
#
loop_
_entity.id
_entity.type
_entity.pdbx_description
1 polymer ?
#
loop_
_entity_poly.entity_id
_entity_poly.type
_entity_poly.pdbx_seq_one_letter_code
_entity_poly.pdbx_strand_id
1 'polypeptide(L)'
;MKKSKKQAFVILIAVLVSTLVISIGAFIASIAVKELKLSSSGRESQNAFYAADSALECALYHDLRVEAFGSSLTTPVPVYCDGNDIVLSASTGDTVNSESYFEITFLDPERTADNSPYARVKVTKTDVGSISDRTVIQAQGYNVRDVGSTVRVERALQVVY
;
A
#
# COMPACT_ATOMS: atom_id res chain seq x y z
N MET A 1 -47.03 44.96 35.14
CA MET A 1 -45.88 44.06 35.22
C MET A 1 -46.14 42.62 34.69
N LYS A 2 -46.97 42.38 33.67
CA LYS A 2 -47.28 41.03 33.11
C LYS A 2 -46.48 40.67 31.84
N LYS A 3 -45.75 41.63 31.21
CA LYS A 3 -44.99 41.41 29.95
C LYS A 3 -43.66 40.69 30.15
N SER A 4 -43.02 40.80 31.30
CA SER A 4 -41.67 40.25 31.57
C SER A 4 -41.62 38.70 31.58
N LYS A 5 -42.66 38.02 32.06
CA LYS A 5 -42.69 36.54 32.16
C LYS A 5 -42.77 35.82 30.81
N LYS A 6 -43.47 36.44 29.82
CA LYS A 6 -43.56 35.86 28.46
C LYS A 6 -42.25 35.99 27.69
N GLN A 7 -41.49 37.07 27.89
CA GLN A 7 -40.19 37.27 27.25
C GLN A 7 -39.12 36.31 27.80
N ALA A 8 -39.13 36.03 29.11
CA ALA A 8 -38.21 35.09 29.73
C ALA A 8 -38.43 33.65 29.21
N PHE A 9 -39.68 33.25 28.97
CA PHE A 9 -40.02 31.92 28.41
C PHE A 9 -39.55 31.76 26.95
N VAL A 10 -39.71 32.79 26.12
CA VAL A 10 -39.23 32.77 24.71
C VAL A 10 -37.72 32.65 24.64
N ILE A 11 -36.98 33.37 25.49
CA ILE A 11 -35.52 33.30 25.55
C ILE A 11 -35.07 31.88 25.94
N LEU A 12 -35.73 31.25 26.92
CA LEU A 12 -35.41 29.91 27.37
C LEU A 12 -35.59 28.88 26.24
N ILE A 13 -36.72 28.95 25.50
CA ILE A 13 -36.95 28.09 24.36
C ILE A 13 -35.92 28.33 23.24
N ALA A 14 -35.59 29.59 22.96
CA ALA A 14 -34.60 29.93 21.93
C ALA A 14 -33.22 29.33 22.24
N VAL A 15 -32.78 29.42 23.49
CA VAL A 15 -31.51 28.84 23.94
C VAL A 15 -31.54 27.29 23.82
N LEU A 16 -32.65 26.67 24.26
CA LEU A 16 -32.82 25.23 24.21
C LEU A 16 -32.79 24.72 22.75
N VAL A 17 -33.49 25.36 21.84
CA VAL A 17 -33.48 25.00 20.42
C VAL A 17 -32.10 25.24 19.82
N SER A 18 -31.42 26.35 20.13
CA SER A 18 -30.08 26.65 19.64
C SER A 18 -29.06 25.59 20.08
N THR A 19 -29.10 25.17 21.35
CA THR A 19 -28.20 24.12 21.84
C THR A 19 -28.41 22.77 21.17
N LEU A 20 -29.67 22.40 20.88
CA LEU A 20 -29.99 21.19 20.13
C LEU A 20 -29.45 21.26 18.70
N VAL A 21 -29.63 22.36 17.99
CA VAL A 21 -29.13 22.54 16.62
C VAL A 21 -27.60 22.48 16.58
N ILE A 22 -26.90 23.15 17.51
CA ILE A 22 -25.45 23.12 17.61
C ILE A 22 -24.96 21.68 17.90
N SER A 23 -25.63 20.97 18.82
CA SER A 23 -25.28 19.58 19.15
C SER A 23 -25.38 18.63 17.94
N ILE A 24 -26.46 18.73 17.17
CA ILE A 24 -26.66 17.94 15.95
C ILE A 24 -25.60 18.32 14.90
N GLY A 25 -25.33 19.61 14.72
CA GLY A 25 -24.32 20.08 13.77
C GLY A 25 -22.91 19.56 14.12
N ALA A 26 -22.52 19.60 15.38
CA ALA A 26 -21.24 19.06 15.85
C ALA A 26 -21.13 17.53 15.64
N PHE A 27 -22.22 16.81 15.84
CA PHE A 27 -22.27 15.36 15.60
C PHE A 27 -22.06 15.01 14.11
N ILE A 28 -22.78 15.71 13.22
CA ILE A 28 -22.65 15.53 11.76
C ILE A 28 -21.22 15.85 11.30
N ALA A 29 -20.65 16.96 11.80
CA ALA A 29 -19.27 17.33 11.46
C ALA A 29 -18.27 16.26 11.89
N SER A 30 -18.45 15.64 13.06
CA SER A 30 -17.56 14.58 13.53
C SER A 30 -17.63 13.31 12.66
N ILE A 31 -18.80 12.96 12.15
CA ILE A 31 -18.98 11.84 11.21
C ILE A 31 -18.28 12.16 9.88
N ALA A 32 -18.51 13.35 9.33
CA ALA A 32 -17.91 13.75 8.05
C ALA A 32 -16.38 13.68 8.08
N VAL A 33 -15.74 14.11 9.17
CA VAL A 33 -14.27 14.01 9.33
C VAL A 33 -13.82 12.55 9.36
N LYS A 34 -14.56 11.64 10.00
CA LYS A 34 -14.24 10.22 10.03
C LYS A 34 -14.36 9.57 8.64
N GLU A 35 -15.40 9.91 7.90
CA GLU A 35 -15.61 9.41 6.53
C GLU A 35 -14.49 9.87 5.58
N LEU A 36 -14.05 11.13 5.68
CA LEU A 36 -12.92 11.63 4.90
C LEU A 36 -11.62 10.85 5.19
N LYS A 37 -11.34 10.59 6.46
CA LYS A 37 -10.16 9.79 6.85
C LYS A 37 -10.25 8.35 6.33
N LEU A 38 -11.42 7.73 6.41
CA LEU A 38 -11.63 6.37 5.93
C LEU A 38 -11.49 6.28 4.40
N SER A 39 -12.06 7.23 3.67
CA SER A 39 -11.93 7.34 2.22
C SER A 39 -10.48 7.53 1.78
N SER A 40 -9.73 8.41 2.44
CA SER A 40 -8.31 8.60 2.18
C SER A 40 -7.51 7.31 2.43
N SER A 41 -7.74 6.65 3.55
CA SER A 41 -7.06 5.37 3.87
C SER A 41 -7.39 4.28 2.84
N GLY A 42 -8.62 4.23 2.34
CA GLY A 42 -9.01 3.31 1.27
C GLY A 42 -8.20 3.52 -0.02
N ARG A 43 -8.04 4.76 -0.44
CA ARG A 43 -7.24 5.10 -1.63
C ARG A 43 -5.76 4.75 -1.47
N GLU A 44 -5.18 5.06 -0.32
CA GLU A 44 -3.79 4.71 -0.04
C GLU A 44 -3.58 3.18 -0.02
N SER A 45 -4.56 2.44 0.48
CA SER A 45 -4.57 0.97 0.44
C SER A 45 -4.62 0.42 -0.99
N GLN A 46 -5.38 1.06 -1.89
CA GLN A 46 -5.41 0.68 -3.30
C GLN A 46 -4.08 0.94 -3.99
N ASN A 47 -3.44 2.08 -3.73
CA ASN A 47 -2.12 2.38 -4.28
C ASN A 47 -1.08 1.33 -3.86
N ALA A 48 -1.07 0.94 -2.58
CA ALA A 48 -0.18 -0.11 -2.08
C ALA A 48 -0.49 -1.48 -2.72
N PHE A 49 -1.78 -1.80 -2.91
CA PHE A 49 -2.18 -3.05 -3.56
C PHE A 49 -1.73 -3.10 -5.02
N TYR A 50 -1.98 -2.05 -5.81
CA TYR A 50 -1.54 -2.01 -7.21
C TYR A 50 -0.03 -2.05 -7.35
N ALA A 51 0.71 -1.42 -6.44
CA ALA A 51 2.17 -1.53 -6.42
C ALA A 51 2.62 -2.98 -6.19
N ALA A 52 2.00 -3.71 -5.25
CA ALA A 52 2.30 -5.12 -5.03
C ALA A 52 1.94 -5.98 -6.23
N ASP A 53 0.77 -5.76 -6.82
CA ASP A 53 0.25 -6.53 -7.96
C ASP A 53 1.14 -6.36 -9.21
N SER A 54 1.43 -5.13 -9.59
CA SER A 54 2.31 -4.84 -10.72
C SER A 54 3.71 -5.42 -10.53
N ALA A 55 4.24 -5.36 -9.32
CA ALA A 55 5.55 -5.93 -9.02
C ALA A 55 5.54 -7.47 -9.06
N LEU A 56 4.46 -8.08 -8.60
CA LEU A 56 4.25 -9.52 -8.66
C LEU A 56 4.16 -10.02 -10.11
N GLU A 57 3.37 -9.35 -10.95
CA GLU A 57 3.24 -9.67 -12.37
C GLU A 57 4.57 -9.52 -13.10
N CYS A 58 5.32 -8.47 -12.81
CA CYS A 58 6.65 -8.28 -13.37
C CYS A 58 7.60 -9.43 -12.99
N ALA A 59 7.61 -9.83 -11.71
CA ALA A 59 8.41 -10.95 -11.24
C ALA A 59 8.01 -12.27 -11.92
N LEU A 60 6.71 -12.54 -12.04
CA LEU A 60 6.19 -13.73 -12.74
C LEU A 60 6.61 -13.76 -14.21
N TYR A 61 6.51 -12.63 -14.91
CA TYR A 61 6.94 -12.54 -16.29
C TYR A 61 8.42 -12.85 -16.45
N HIS A 62 9.27 -12.25 -15.61
CA HIS A 62 10.72 -12.46 -15.67
C HIS A 62 11.12 -13.86 -15.22
N ASP A 63 10.39 -14.48 -14.32
CA ASP A 63 10.66 -15.87 -13.95
C ASP A 63 10.26 -16.87 -15.04
N LEU A 64 9.04 -16.74 -15.56
CA LEU A 64 8.48 -17.71 -16.52
C LEU A 64 8.99 -17.53 -17.95
N ARG A 65 9.44 -16.33 -18.35
CA ARG A 65 9.83 -16.02 -19.73
C ARG A 65 11.32 -15.81 -19.92
N VAL A 66 12.00 -15.32 -18.90
CA VAL A 66 13.42 -14.92 -18.98
C VAL A 66 14.28 -15.80 -18.09
N GLU A 67 13.67 -16.58 -17.20
CA GLU A 67 14.37 -17.40 -16.19
C GLU A 67 15.37 -16.58 -15.35
N ALA A 68 14.99 -15.31 -15.05
CA ALA A 68 15.87 -14.32 -14.44
C ALA A 68 16.29 -14.65 -12.99
N PHE A 69 15.58 -15.55 -12.32
CA PHE A 69 15.78 -15.89 -10.91
C PHE A 69 16.35 -17.30 -10.68
N GLY A 70 17.17 -17.79 -11.59
CA GLY A 70 17.79 -19.11 -11.46
C GLY A 70 18.88 -19.20 -10.40
N SER A 71 19.05 -20.36 -9.77
CA SER A 71 20.08 -20.63 -8.76
C SER A 71 21.52 -20.60 -9.32
N SER A 72 21.68 -20.61 -10.65
CA SER A 72 22.97 -20.69 -11.35
C SER A 72 23.45 -19.34 -11.91
N LEU A 73 22.76 -18.23 -11.61
CA LEU A 73 23.12 -16.95 -12.20
C LEU A 73 24.33 -16.34 -11.49
N THR A 74 25.48 -16.43 -12.14
CA THR A 74 26.73 -15.76 -11.74
C THR A 74 26.74 -14.27 -12.05
N THR A 75 25.79 -13.80 -12.89
CA THR A 75 25.61 -12.40 -13.27
C THR A 75 24.16 -12.00 -13.08
N PRO A 76 23.90 -10.83 -12.46
CA PRO A 76 22.53 -10.31 -12.34
C PRO A 76 21.93 -10.11 -13.73
N VAL A 77 20.76 -10.70 -13.98
CA VAL A 77 19.98 -10.43 -15.18
C VAL A 77 19.20 -9.15 -14.95
N PRO A 78 19.29 -8.15 -15.83
CA PRO A 78 18.49 -6.94 -15.66
C PRO A 78 17.00 -7.29 -15.79
N VAL A 79 16.21 -6.85 -14.80
CA VAL A 79 14.75 -6.96 -14.79
C VAL A 79 14.19 -5.62 -15.20
N TYR A 80 13.37 -5.61 -16.24
CA TYR A 80 12.71 -4.41 -16.74
C TYR A 80 11.26 -4.38 -16.26
N CYS A 81 10.93 -3.44 -15.39
CA CYS A 81 9.56 -3.24 -14.93
C CYS A 81 9.21 -1.76 -14.99
N ASP A 82 8.02 -1.44 -15.47
CA ASP A 82 7.52 -0.05 -15.54
C ASP A 82 8.50 0.93 -16.23
N GLY A 83 9.19 0.46 -17.27
CA GLY A 83 10.15 1.27 -18.01
C GLY A 83 11.48 1.55 -17.30
N ASN A 84 11.72 0.95 -16.13
CA ASN A 84 12.94 1.10 -15.36
C ASN A 84 13.77 -0.18 -15.37
N ASP A 85 15.10 -0.02 -15.50
CA ASP A 85 16.07 -1.07 -15.27
C ASP A 85 16.19 -1.35 -13.77
N ILE A 86 15.85 -2.55 -13.36
CA ILE A 86 15.95 -2.97 -11.98
C ILE A 86 17.14 -3.92 -11.84
N VAL A 87 18.09 -3.52 -11.04
CA VAL A 87 19.21 -4.40 -10.68
C VAL A 87 18.73 -5.34 -9.59
N LEU A 88 18.79 -6.65 -9.87
CA LEU A 88 18.55 -7.65 -8.85
C LEU A 88 19.62 -7.51 -7.76
N SER A 89 19.20 -7.28 -6.54
CA SER A 89 20.09 -7.42 -5.38
C SER A 89 20.38 -8.91 -5.23
N ALA A 90 21.67 -9.22 -5.07
CA ALA A 90 22.24 -10.55 -5.16
C ALA A 90 21.38 -11.69 -4.58
N SER A 91 21.30 -12.76 -5.34
CA SER A 91 20.88 -14.07 -4.85
C SER A 91 21.81 -14.52 -3.73
N THR A 92 21.33 -14.56 -2.51
CA THR A 92 21.99 -15.28 -1.42
C THR A 92 21.31 -16.65 -1.34
N GLY A 93 22.01 -17.70 -1.70
CA GLY A 93 21.43 -19.05 -1.64
C GLY A 93 22.49 -20.12 -1.69
N ASP A 94 22.15 -21.26 -1.11
CA ASP A 94 22.82 -22.55 -1.26
C ASP A 94 22.30 -23.22 -2.54
N THR A 95 22.94 -24.28 -2.99
CA THR A 95 22.54 -25.07 -4.17
C THR A 95 21.11 -25.59 -4.14
N VAL A 96 20.47 -25.56 -2.96
CA VAL A 96 19.08 -26.04 -2.74
C VAL A 96 18.07 -24.92 -2.68
N ASN A 97 18.46 -23.73 -2.22
CA ASN A 97 17.55 -22.59 -2.07
C ASN A 97 18.18 -21.32 -2.62
N SER A 98 17.54 -20.65 -3.54
CA SER A 98 17.95 -19.33 -4.01
C SER A 98 16.92 -18.28 -3.62
N GLU A 99 17.40 -17.16 -3.10
CA GLU A 99 16.56 -16.00 -2.78
C GLU A 99 17.05 -14.79 -3.57
N SER A 100 16.15 -14.18 -4.33
CA SER A 100 16.41 -12.98 -5.11
C SER A 100 15.50 -11.86 -4.61
N TYR A 101 16.06 -10.66 -4.48
CA TYR A 101 15.32 -9.48 -4.01
C TYR A 101 15.45 -8.34 -5.01
N PHE A 102 14.40 -7.60 -5.20
CA PHE A 102 14.44 -6.33 -5.92
C PHE A 102 13.37 -5.35 -5.43
N GLU A 103 13.58 -4.08 -5.71
CA GLU A 103 12.62 -3.00 -5.41
C GLU A 103 12.23 -2.29 -6.71
N ILE A 104 10.96 -1.96 -6.82
CA ILE A 104 10.41 -1.17 -7.91
C ILE A 104 9.79 0.09 -7.31
N THR A 105 10.13 1.27 -7.84
CA THR A 105 9.45 2.51 -7.50
C THR A 105 8.60 2.92 -8.70
N PHE A 106 7.30 3.02 -8.49
CA PHE A 106 6.36 3.49 -9.49
C PHE A 106 6.35 5.02 -9.46
N LEU A 107 7.16 5.64 -10.32
CA LEU A 107 7.29 7.09 -10.37
C LEU A 107 5.99 7.72 -10.86
N ASP A 108 5.33 8.44 -9.98
CA ASP A 108 4.23 9.33 -10.33
C ASP A 108 4.82 10.70 -10.70
N PRO A 109 4.56 11.23 -11.91
CA PRO A 109 5.08 12.54 -12.33
C PRO A 109 4.69 13.70 -11.41
N GLU A 110 3.60 13.53 -10.64
CA GLU A 110 3.10 14.52 -9.68
C GLU A 110 3.64 14.36 -8.27
N ARG A 111 4.45 13.31 -8.03
CA ARG A 111 4.98 12.97 -6.69
C ARG A 111 6.50 12.93 -6.68
N THR A 112 7.07 13.22 -5.52
CA THR A 112 8.50 12.96 -5.29
C THR A 112 8.75 11.46 -5.11
N ALA A 113 9.97 11.00 -5.33
CA ALA A 113 10.34 9.58 -5.18
C ALA A 113 9.98 9.01 -3.78
N ASP A 114 10.08 9.83 -2.72
CA ASP A 114 9.75 9.43 -1.35
C ASP A 114 8.23 9.27 -1.13
N ASN A 115 7.41 9.99 -1.88
CA ASN A 115 5.95 9.94 -1.81
C ASN A 115 5.33 9.07 -2.91
N SER A 116 6.15 8.42 -3.74
CA SER A 116 5.67 7.53 -4.79
C SER A 116 5.44 6.12 -4.25
N PRO A 117 4.45 5.40 -4.80
CA PRO A 117 4.26 3.98 -4.49
C PRO A 117 5.50 3.18 -4.89
N TYR A 118 5.82 2.18 -4.09
CA TYR A 118 6.90 1.26 -4.41
C TYR A 118 6.57 -0.15 -3.93
N ALA A 119 7.28 -1.13 -4.46
CA ALA A 119 7.16 -2.51 -4.00
C ALA A 119 8.52 -3.16 -3.80
N ARG A 120 8.56 -4.08 -2.85
CA ARG A 120 9.65 -5.03 -2.63
C ARG A 120 9.21 -6.40 -3.05
N VAL A 121 10.02 -7.06 -3.84
CA VAL A 121 9.76 -8.42 -4.29
C VAL A 121 10.86 -9.34 -3.78
N LYS A 122 10.43 -10.47 -3.25
CA LYS A 122 11.26 -11.60 -2.87
C LYS A 122 10.85 -12.81 -3.72
N VAL A 123 11.78 -13.37 -4.45
CA VAL A 123 11.61 -14.62 -5.17
C VAL A 123 12.45 -15.68 -4.48
N THR A 124 11.81 -16.75 -4.03
CA THR A 124 12.46 -17.90 -3.40
C THR A 124 12.24 -19.11 -4.29
N LYS A 125 13.32 -19.72 -4.76
CA LYS A 125 13.28 -21.00 -5.46
C LYS A 125 13.89 -22.07 -4.57
N THR A 126 13.15 -23.16 -4.40
CA THR A 126 13.59 -24.31 -3.61
C THR A 126 13.65 -25.52 -4.53
N ASP A 127 14.83 -26.05 -4.72
CA ASP A 127 15.06 -27.32 -5.43
C ASP A 127 14.80 -28.47 -4.44
N VAL A 128 13.71 -29.18 -4.63
CA VAL A 128 13.31 -30.32 -3.77
C VAL A 128 13.77 -31.65 -4.40
N GLY A 129 14.83 -31.61 -5.22
CA GLY A 129 15.45 -32.82 -5.80
C GLY A 129 14.47 -33.67 -6.60
N SER A 130 14.50 -33.53 -7.90
CA SER A 130 13.88 -34.38 -8.95
C SER A 130 12.35 -34.47 -9.02
N ILE A 131 11.53 -33.85 -8.19
CA ILE A 131 10.07 -33.98 -8.28
C ILE A 131 9.30 -32.67 -8.45
N SER A 132 9.77 -31.56 -7.97
CA SER A 132 9.20 -30.24 -8.29
C SER A 132 10.01 -29.11 -7.69
N ASP A 133 10.59 -28.30 -8.55
CA ASP A 133 11.09 -26.97 -8.15
C ASP A 133 9.91 -26.15 -7.68
N ARG A 134 9.97 -25.64 -6.46
CA ARG A 134 8.95 -24.76 -5.91
C ARG A 134 9.41 -23.32 -5.99
N THR A 135 8.66 -22.49 -6.67
CA THR A 135 8.89 -21.04 -6.70
C THR A 135 7.85 -20.35 -5.84
N VAL A 136 8.32 -19.48 -4.96
CA VAL A 136 7.49 -18.59 -4.14
C VAL A 136 7.88 -17.16 -4.46
N ILE A 137 6.93 -16.37 -4.96
CA ILE A 137 7.09 -14.94 -5.19
C ILE A 137 6.25 -14.20 -4.18
N GLN A 138 6.88 -13.32 -3.41
CA GLN A 138 6.24 -12.44 -2.44
C GLN A 138 6.47 -11.00 -2.85
N ALA A 139 5.41 -10.23 -3.04
CA ALA A 139 5.46 -8.82 -3.33
C ALA A 139 4.83 -8.02 -2.20
N GLN A 140 5.57 -7.07 -1.64
CA GLN A 140 5.10 -6.13 -0.62
C GLN A 140 5.03 -4.74 -1.26
N GLY A 141 3.81 -4.25 -1.46
CA GLY A 141 3.56 -2.92 -2.02
C GLY A 141 3.27 -1.90 -0.94
N TYR A 142 3.73 -0.69 -1.16
CA TYR A 142 3.61 0.45 -0.27
C TYR A 142 3.09 1.66 -1.05
N ASN A 143 2.23 2.45 -0.42
CA ASN A 143 1.71 3.68 -1.02
C ASN A 143 2.72 4.83 -1.04
N VAL A 144 3.69 4.82 -0.11
CA VAL A 144 4.79 5.80 -0.01
C VAL A 144 6.07 5.10 0.44
N ARG A 145 7.22 5.62 0.01
CA ARG A 145 8.53 5.08 0.36
C ARG A 145 9.00 5.52 1.75
N ASP A 146 8.60 6.72 2.19
CA ASP A 146 8.98 7.23 3.51
C ASP A 146 8.50 6.33 4.64
N VAL A 147 9.45 5.72 5.36
CA VAL A 147 9.20 4.82 6.49
C VAL A 147 8.60 5.56 7.69
N GLY A 148 8.88 6.85 7.82
CA GLY A 148 8.37 7.72 8.89
C GLY A 148 6.96 8.25 8.65
N SER A 149 6.39 8.04 7.49
CA SER A 149 5.06 8.55 7.15
C SER A 149 3.96 7.89 7.95
N THR A 150 3.13 8.70 8.60
CA THR A 150 1.96 8.23 9.38
C THR A 150 0.82 7.69 8.50
N VAL A 151 0.88 7.94 7.19
CA VAL A 151 -0.10 7.46 6.20
C VAL A 151 0.41 6.28 5.38
N ARG A 152 1.55 5.71 5.77
CA ARG A 152 2.12 4.55 5.08
C ARG A 152 1.23 3.32 5.26
N VAL A 153 0.86 2.72 4.15
CA VAL A 153 0.08 1.48 4.08
C VAL A 153 0.88 0.44 3.32
N GLU A 154 0.85 -0.79 3.82
CA GLU A 154 1.46 -1.96 3.19
C GLU A 154 0.39 -2.95 2.75
N ARG A 155 0.58 -3.56 1.58
CA ARG A 155 -0.17 -4.72 1.09
C ARG A 155 0.80 -5.76 0.58
N ALA A 156 0.57 -7.02 0.91
CA ALA A 156 1.40 -8.12 0.46
C ALA A 156 0.58 -9.12 -0.35
N LEU A 157 1.20 -9.59 -1.44
CA LEU A 157 0.69 -10.64 -2.31
C LEU A 157 1.72 -11.75 -2.41
N GLN A 158 1.25 -12.98 -2.57
CA GLN A 158 2.11 -14.15 -2.73
C GLN A 158 1.54 -15.08 -3.79
N VAL A 159 2.42 -15.58 -4.63
CA VAL A 159 2.14 -16.67 -5.58
C VAL A 159 3.12 -17.81 -5.33
N VAL A 160 2.62 -19.03 -5.48
CA VAL A 160 3.38 -20.27 -5.30
C VAL A 160 3.05 -21.19 -6.47
N TYR A 161 4.07 -21.74 -7.14
CA TYR A 161 3.93 -22.70 -8.22
C TYR A 161 5.15 -23.61 -8.31
#